data_f6e02346da6448c42a70662690034f8b
#
_entry.id   f6e02346da6448c42a70662690034f8b
#
_cell.length_a   1.000
_cell.length_b   1.000
_cell.length_c   1.000
_cell.angle_alpha   90.00
_cell.angle_beta   90.00
_cell.angle_gamma   90.00
#
_symmetry.space_group_name_H-M   'P 1'
#
loop_
_entity.id
_entity.type
_entity.pdbx_description
1 polymer ?
#
loop_
_entity_poly.entity_id
_entity_poly.type
_entity_poly.pdbx_seq_one_letter_code
_entity_poly.pdbx_strand_id
1 'polypeptide(L)'
;MSEIEGSTSLRRRHRAGDRRDEILDAVRDLAAEKGVSRLSVSEITQRVGCTRSLFYHYFPDKQVALDAALDRVIDGFVEELERWNASRTKGDIEGALDSIVQIMKRLVLFEGKLPRSITGGNNGALQTEFVDRASSRTARYICDTTVRDFEKLHEVRIDHVYETFYVLISGLILFIRTHPDVPDDVLKDIAASTLHIEGFTAKYAERRPAR
;
A
#
# COMPACT_ATOMS: atom_id res chain seq x y z
N MET A 1 21.88 -20.03 36.35
CA MET A 1 22.25 -18.63 35.97
C MET A 1 22.01 -18.29 34.53
N SER A 2 21.32 -19.15 33.75
CA SER A 2 21.17 -19.01 32.29
C SER A 2 19.82 -18.37 31.82
N GLU A 3 18.82 -18.28 32.68
CA GLU A 3 17.47 -17.77 32.27
C GLU A 3 17.28 -16.25 32.37
N ILE A 4 18.16 -15.55 33.10
CA ILE A 4 18.04 -14.09 33.30
C ILE A 4 18.60 -13.31 32.12
N GLU A 5 19.60 -13.84 31.42
CA GLU A 5 20.19 -13.16 30.23
C GLU A 5 19.27 -13.19 29.01
N GLY A 6 18.50 -14.26 28.81
CA GLY A 6 17.54 -14.36 27.70
C GLY A 6 16.39 -13.36 27.80
N SER A 7 15.87 -13.13 29.02
CA SER A 7 14.76 -12.19 29.26
C SER A 7 15.18 -10.73 29.06
N THR A 8 16.42 -10.37 29.42
CA THR A 8 16.94 -9.01 29.25
C THR A 8 17.23 -8.69 27.78
N SER A 9 17.69 -9.68 27.00
CA SER A 9 17.96 -9.54 25.56
C SER A 9 16.66 -9.37 24.76
N LEU A 10 15.59 -10.12 25.08
CA LEU A 10 14.27 -10.00 24.46
C LEU A 10 13.62 -8.66 24.79
N ARG A 11 13.66 -8.20 26.04
CA ARG A 11 13.16 -6.87 26.44
C ARG A 11 13.93 -5.72 25.76
N ARG A 12 15.23 -5.87 25.54
CA ARG A 12 16.07 -4.88 24.84
C ARG A 12 15.75 -4.84 23.35
N ARG A 13 15.48 -5.99 22.70
CA ARG A 13 15.03 -6.07 21.29
C ARG A 13 13.65 -5.49 21.11
N HIS A 14 12.68 -5.75 21.98
CA HIS A 14 11.34 -5.14 21.95
C HIS A 14 11.44 -3.62 22.07
N ARG A 15 12.18 -3.09 23.04
CA ARG A 15 12.37 -1.63 23.18
C ARG A 15 13.08 -0.99 21.99
N ALA A 16 14.01 -1.68 21.32
CA ALA A 16 14.70 -1.16 20.15
C ALA A 16 13.78 -1.12 18.92
N GLY A 17 12.94 -2.14 18.69
CA GLY A 17 11.92 -2.16 17.66
C GLY A 17 10.88 -1.06 17.87
N ASP A 18 10.35 -0.94 19.09
CA ASP A 18 9.36 0.07 19.46
C ASP A 18 9.88 1.51 19.19
N ARG A 19 11.15 1.79 19.51
CA ARG A 19 11.74 3.12 19.28
C ARG A 19 11.97 3.45 17.82
N ARG A 20 12.40 2.48 17.04
CA ARG A 20 12.52 2.65 15.59
C ARG A 20 11.15 2.97 14.98
N ASP A 21 10.13 2.26 15.40
CA ASP A 21 8.76 2.43 14.93
C ASP A 21 8.16 3.77 15.37
N GLU A 22 8.39 4.22 16.60
CA GLU A 22 8.01 5.56 17.07
C GLU A 22 8.64 6.68 16.21
N ILE A 23 9.92 6.52 15.80
CA ILE A 23 10.58 7.47 14.91
C ILE A 23 9.89 7.47 13.53
N LEU A 24 9.58 6.30 12.97
CA LEU A 24 8.91 6.21 11.67
C LEU A 24 7.50 6.79 11.69
N ASP A 25 6.75 6.58 12.78
CA ASP A 25 5.44 7.18 12.98
C ASP A 25 5.53 8.72 13.06
N ALA A 26 6.50 9.24 13.83
CA ALA A 26 6.74 10.68 13.90
C ALA A 26 7.17 11.28 12.56
N VAL A 27 7.98 10.60 11.77
CA VAL A 27 8.37 11.00 10.41
C VAL A 27 7.13 11.09 9.51
N ARG A 28 6.30 10.05 9.50
CA ARG A 28 5.04 10.00 8.74
C ARG A 28 4.12 11.16 9.11
N ASP A 29 3.86 11.34 10.41
CA ASP A 29 2.92 12.32 10.92
C ASP A 29 3.40 13.76 10.66
N LEU A 30 4.68 14.04 10.90
CA LEU A 30 5.27 15.35 10.61
C LEU A 30 5.32 15.64 9.10
N ALA A 31 5.58 14.63 8.27
CA ALA A 31 5.51 14.77 6.82
C ALA A 31 4.08 15.07 6.37
N ALA A 32 3.06 14.50 7.05
CA ALA A 32 1.66 14.80 6.83
C ALA A 32 1.28 16.24 7.18
N GLU A 33 1.71 16.68 8.35
CA GLU A 33 1.33 17.97 8.92
C GLU A 33 1.91 19.15 8.14
N LYS A 34 3.16 19.09 7.72
CA LYS A 34 3.89 20.25 7.19
C LYS A 34 4.65 20.02 5.88
N GLY A 35 4.61 18.81 5.36
CA GLY A 35 5.32 18.43 4.15
C GLY A 35 6.77 17.99 4.39
N VAL A 36 7.26 17.15 3.49
CA VAL A 36 8.58 16.52 3.56
C VAL A 36 9.74 17.53 3.53
N SER A 37 9.59 18.62 2.75
CA SER A 37 10.62 19.66 2.63
C SER A 37 10.90 20.37 3.94
N ARG A 38 9.91 20.48 4.83
CA ARG A 38 10.04 21.11 6.15
C ARG A 38 10.38 20.15 7.28
N LEU A 39 10.52 18.86 6.98
CA LEU A 39 10.88 17.85 7.96
C LEU A 39 12.32 18.03 8.42
N SER A 40 12.57 18.02 9.73
CA SER A 40 13.88 18.09 10.33
C SER A 40 14.11 17.02 11.42
N VAL A 41 15.34 16.56 11.56
CA VAL A 41 15.71 15.60 12.63
C VAL A 41 15.38 16.14 14.01
N SER A 42 15.52 17.46 14.23
CA SER A 42 15.20 18.10 15.52
C SER A 42 13.73 17.92 15.89
N GLU A 43 12.83 18.12 14.94
CA GLU A 43 11.38 18.01 15.17
C GLU A 43 10.96 16.55 15.33
N ILE A 44 11.57 15.63 14.57
CA ILE A 44 11.33 14.19 14.74
C ILE A 44 11.71 13.77 16.15
N THR A 45 12.92 14.13 16.59
CA THR A 45 13.41 13.75 17.93
C THR A 45 12.63 14.41 19.06
N GLN A 46 12.17 15.64 18.86
CA GLN A 46 11.29 16.35 19.80
C GLN A 46 9.93 15.65 19.91
N ARG A 47 9.33 15.24 18.79
CA ARG A 47 8.04 14.53 18.73
C ARG A 47 8.10 13.18 19.45
N VAL A 48 9.19 12.44 19.28
CA VAL A 48 9.41 11.12 19.89
C VAL A 48 9.90 11.22 21.33
N GLY A 49 10.41 12.39 21.76
CA GLY A 49 11.05 12.54 23.06
C GLY A 49 12.38 11.80 23.15
N CYS A 50 13.18 11.81 22.08
CA CYS A 50 14.47 11.13 22.04
C CYS A 50 15.63 12.07 21.66
N THR A 51 16.87 11.61 21.83
CA THR A 51 18.06 12.39 21.47
C THR A 51 18.35 12.26 19.97
N ARG A 52 19.03 13.26 19.37
CA ARG A 52 19.55 13.16 18.01
C ARG A 52 20.50 11.98 17.83
N SER A 53 21.30 11.67 18.84
CA SER A 53 22.21 10.52 18.81
C SER A 53 21.43 9.21 18.66
N LEU A 54 20.27 9.07 19.32
CA LEU A 54 19.43 7.91 19.19
C LEU A 54 18.78 7.84 17.80
N PHE A 55 18.36 8.95 17.21
CA PHE A 55 17.89 9.00 15.83
C PHE A 55 18.97 8.49 14.87
N TYR A 56 20.20 9.04 14.95
CA TYR A 56 21.31 8.65 14.09
C TYR A 56 21.82 7.22 14.34
N HIS A 57 21.48 6.63 15.47
CA HIS A 57 21.72 5.20 15.71
C HIS A 57 20.83 4.31 14.80
N TYR A 58 19.59 4.74 14.49
CA TYR A 58 18.66 3.99 13.64
C TYR A 58 18.72 4.41 12.17
N PHE A 59 18.93 5.69 11.91
CA PHE A 59 18.85 6.27 10.56
C PHE A 59 20.03 7.22 10.34
N PRO A 60 20.87 6.97 9.31
CA PRO A 60 22.03 7.81 9.03
C PRO A 60 21.66 9.25 8.68
N ASP A 61 20.46 9.46 8.11
CA ASP A 61 19.91 10.77 7.81
C ASP A 61 18.39 10.75 7.77
N LYS A 62 17.76 11.92 7.56
CA LYS A 62 16.31 12.04 7.51
C LYS A 62 15.69 11.41 6.25
N GLN A 63 16.44 11.34 5.14
CA GLN A 63 15.93 10.74 3.90
C GLN A 63 15.75 9.25 4.08
N VAL A 64 16.72 8.56 4.66
CA VAL A 64 16.63 7.13 4.99
C VAL A 64 15.47 6.85 5.96
N ALA A 65 15.23 7.74 6.92
CA ALA A 65 14.08 7.60 7.81
C ALA A 65 12.75 7.80 7.08
N LEU A 66 12.70 8.75 6.14
CA LEU A 66 11.53 8.99 5.31
C LEU A 66 11.23 7.80 4.39
N ASP A 67 12.25 7.26 3.71
CA ASP A 67 12.13 6.10 2.84
C ASP A 67 11.62 4.88 3.62
N ALA A 68 12.16 4.66 4.82
CA ALA A 68 11.69 3.59 5.70
C ALA A 68 10.25 3.80 6.20
N ALA A 69 9.83 5.04 6.42
CA ALA A 69 8.45 5.35 6.78
C ALA A 69 7.49 5.11 5.61
N LEU A 70 7.89 5.42 4.38
CA LEU A 70 7.12 5.11 3.17
C LEU A 70 7.02 3.59 2.94
N ASP A 71 8.12 2.87 3.07
CA ASP A 71 8.12 1.41 2.94
C ASP A 71 7.16 0.76 3.95
N ARG A 72 7.13 1.25 5.20
CA ARG A 72 6.19 0.77 6.22
C ARG A 72 4.72 1.01 5.85
N VAL A 73 4.41 2.14 5.20
CA VAL A 73 3.06 2.38 4.67
C VAL A 73 2.71 1.40 3.57
N ILE A 74 3.65 1.12 2.67
CA ILE A 74 3.47 0.14 1.58
C ILE A 74 3.32 -1.27 2.15
N ASP A 75 4.11 -1.65 3.18
CA ASP A 75 3.95 -2.93 3.88
C ASP A 75 2.54 -3.09 4.43
N GLY A 76 1.98 -2.05 5.05
CA GLY A 76 0.59 -2.06 5.51
C GLY A 76 -0.44 -2.27 4.39
N PHE A 77 -0.18 -1.80 3.17
CA PHE A 77 -1.03 -2.09 2.02
C PHE A 77 -0.95 -3.56 1.59
N VAL A 78 0.25 -4.11 1.55
CA VAL A 78 0.45 -5.53 1.20
C VAL A 78 -0.21 -6.43 2.25
N GLU A 79 -0.07 -6.12 3.54
CA GLU A 79 -0.73 -6.86 4.62
C GLU A 79 -2.28 -6.82 4.52
N GLU A 80 -2.85 -5.68 4.07
CA GLU A 80 -4.29 -5.59 3.82
C GLU A 80 -4.71 -6.48 2.65
N LEU A 81 -3.89 -6.53 1.58
CA LEU A 81 -4.10 -7.43 0.45
C LEU A 81 -3.97 -8.91 0.85
N GLU A 82 -3.04 -9.23 1.73
CA GLU A 82 -2.89 -10.59 2.28
C GLU A 82 -4.14 -11.04 3.03
N ARG A 83 -4.66 -10.16 3.90
CA ARG A 83 -5.91 -10.41 4.63
C ARG A 83 -7.09 -10.57 3.68
N TRP A 84 -7.21 -9.70 2.68
CA TRP A 84 -8.23 -9.80 1.64
C TRP A 84 -8.13 -11.10 0.86
N ASN A 85 -6.93 -11.46 0.38
CA ASN A 85 -6.73 -12.68 -0.41
C ASN A 85 -7.01 -13.96 0.40
N ALA A 86 -6.73 -13.94 1.71
CA ALA A 86 -7.02 -15.05 2.61
C ALA A 86 -8.54 -15.19 2.91
N SER A 87 -9.28 -14.07 2.89
CA SER A 87 -10.71 -14.05 3.26
C SER A 87 -11.68 -14.16 2.08
N ARG A 88 -11.23 -13.84 0.84
CA ARG A 88 -12.10 -13.89 -0.34
C ARG A 88 -12.51 -15.31 -0.70
N THR A 89 -13.71 -15.45 -1.27
CA THR A 89 -14.17 -16.71 -1.86
C THR A 89 -13.47 -16.93 -3.20
N LYS A 90 -12.70 -18.02 -3.32
CA LYS A 90 -12.00 -18.36 -4.57
C LYS A 90 -13.03 -18.69 -5.65
N GLY A 91 -12.86 -18.09 -6.83
CA GLY A 91 -13.79 -18.22 -7.96
C GLY A 91 -14.91 -17.17 -7.99
N ASP A 92 -15.18 -16.46 -6.89
CA ASP A 92 -16.06 -15.30 -6.88
C ASP A 92 -15.31 -14.04 -7.35
N ILE A 93 -15.26 -13.84 -8.66
CA ILE A 93 -14.55 -12.72 -9.30
C ILE A 93 -15.30 -11.42 -9.09
N GLU A 94 -16.63 -11.43 -9.13
CA GLU A 94 -17.48 -10.26 -8.89
C GLU A 94 -17.25 -9.71 -7.50
N GLY A 95 -17.42 -10.53 -6.45
CA GLY A 95 -17.20 -10.12 -5.07
C GLY A 95 -15.74 -9.75 -4.77
N ALA A 96 -14.78 -10.38 -5.45
CA ALA A 96 -13.37 -10.01 -5.35
C ALA A 96 -13.11 -8.60 -5.91
N LEU A 97 -13.69 -8.26 -7.08
CA LEU A 97 -13.58 -6.91 -7.66
C LEU A 97 -14.25 -5.85 -6.78
N ASP A 98 -15.43 -6.12 -6.26
CA ASP A 98 -16.15 -5.20 -5.37
C ASP A 98 -15.33 -4.89 -4.12
N SER A 99 -14.84 -5.92 -3.45
CA SER A 99 -14.09 -5.76 -2.20
C SER A 99 -12.73 -5.11 -2.41
N ILE A 100 -11.99 -5.43 -3.51
CA ILE A 100 -10.68 -4.84 -3.75
C ILE A 100 -10.77 -3.36 -4.13
N VAL A 101 -11.81 -2.95 -4.87
CA VAL A 101 -12.06 -1.53 -5.18
C VAL A 101 -12.30 -0.73 -3.90
N GLN A 102 -13.12 -1.24 -2.97
CA GLN A 102 -13.37 -0.59 -1.69
C GLN A 102 -12.10 -0.48 -0.84
N ILE A 103 -11.29 -1.56 -0.78
CA ILE A 103 -10.01 -1.55 -0.07
C ILE A 103 -9.08 -0.49 -0.70
N MET A 104 -8.95 -0.47 -2.02
CA MET A 104 -8.09 0.49 -2.72
C MET A 104 -8.52 1.94 -2.47
N LYS A 105 -9.81 2.26 -2.56
CA LYS A 105 -10.33 3.60 -2.25
C LYS A 105 -10.03 4.00 -0.81
N ARG A 106 -10.31 3.11 0.14
CA ARG A 106 -10.03 3.34 1.55
C ARG A 106 -8.55 3.63 1.80
N LEU A 107 -7.65 2.79 1.25
CA LEU A 107 -6.21 2.95 1.43
C LEU A 107 -5.66 4.23 0.78
N VAL A 108 -6.18 4.59 -0.41
CA VAL A 108 -5.72 5.77 -1.16
C VAL A 108 -6.27 7.07 -0.58
N LEU A 109 -7.52 7.09 -0.10
CA LEU A 109 -8.20 8.32 0.31
C LEU A 109 -8.18 8.58 1.82
N PHE A 110 -8.33 7.56 2.65
CA PHE A 110 -8.84 7.79 4.00
C PHE A 110 -7.94 7.42 5.16
N GLU A 111 -7.04 6.49 5.03
CA GLU A 111 -6.41 5.98 6.25
C GLU A 111 -5.18 6.77 6.70
N GLY A 112 -5.13 8.09 6.45
CA GLY A 112 -4.20 8.97 7.15
C GLY A 112 -2.72 8.58 7.12
N LYS A 113 -2.45 7.39 6.59
CA LYS A 113 -1.12 6.79 6.47
C LYS A 113 -0.33 7.40 5.33
N LEU A 114 -1.03 8.02 4.35
CA LEU A 114 -0.42 8.79 3.27
C LEU A 114 -0.85 10.24 3.39
N PRO A 115 0.05 11.09 3.88
CA PRO A 115 -0.22 12.52 3.90
C PRO A 115 -0.48 13.05 2.49
N ARG A 116 -1.52 13.86 2.34
CA ARG A 116 -1.74 14.66 1.11
C ARG A 116 -0.50 15.48 0.74
N SER A 117 0.35 15.79 1.70
CA SER A 117 1.61 16.52 1.50
C SER A 117 2.74 15.67 0.88
N ILE A 118 2.72 14.35 1.05
CA ILE A 118 3.63 13.43 0.31
C ILE A 118 3.13 13.27 -1.12
N THR A 119 1.85 13.44 -1.32
CA THR A 119 1.13 13.11 -2.53
C THR A 119 0.59 14.33 -3.28
N GLY A 120 0.70 15.52 -2.72
CA GLY A 120 0.28 16.79 -3.34
C GLY A 120 1.28 17.89 -3.00
N GLY A 121 1.61 18.76 -3.94
CA GLY A 121 2.54 19.87 -3.76
C GLY A 121 3.89 19.65 -4.46
N ASN A 122 4.91 20.40 -4.09
CA ASN A 122 6.23 20.47 -4.76
C ASN A 122 7.10 19.17 -4.66
N ASN A 123 6.54 18.00 -4.26
CA ASN A 123 7.25 16.75 -4.05
C ASN A 123 6.93 15.68 -5.10
N GLY A 124 6.81 16.07 -6.37
CA GLY A 124 6.48 15.14 -7.46
C GLY A 124 7.38 13.90 -7.54
N ALA A 125 8.67 14.04 -7.25
CA ALA A 125 9.62 12.92 -7.25
C ALA A 125 9.24 11.86 -6.19
N LEU A 126 8.96 12.30 -4.97
CA LEU A 126 8.57 11.39 -3.88
C LEU A 126 7.22 10.71 -4.14
N GLN A 127 6.29 11.46 -4.75
CA GLN A 127 5.00 10.89 -5.17
C GLN A 127 5.20 9.80 -6.21
N THR A 128 6.03 10.07 -7.22
CA THR A 128 6.34 9.09 -8.27
C THR A 128 6.99 7.84 -7.66
N GLU A 129 7.97 8.02 -6.80
CA GLU A 129 8.66 6.93 -6.12
C GLU A 129 7.72 6.11 -5.23
N PHE A 130 6.82 6.76 -4.49
CA PHE A 130 5.81 6.05 -3.70
C PHE A 130 4.86 5.23 -4.58
N VAL A 131 4.31 5.83 -5.66
CA VAL A 131 3.40 5.13 -6.57
C VAL A 131 4.12 3.95 -7.24
N ASP A 132 5.36 4.14 -7.67
CA ASP A 132 6.19 3.08 -8.27
C ASP A 132 6.39 1.91 -7.30
N ARG A 133 6.88 2.18 -6.09
CA ARG A 133 7.12 1.13 -5.06
C ARG A 133 5.82 0.43 -4.67
N ALA A 134 4.74 1.17 -4.43
CA ALA A 134 3.45 0.61 -4.05
C ALA A 134 2.88 -0.28 -5.16
N SER A 135 2.88 0.21 -6.41
CA SER A 135 2.37 -0.54 -7.56
C SER A 135 3.21 -1.78 -7.85
N SER A 136 4.54 -1.65 -7.80
CA SER A 136 5.46 -2.76 -8.03
C SER A 136 5.27 -3.89 -7.00
N ARG A 137 5.20 -3.57 -5.71
CA ARG A 137 5.03 -4.57 -4.64
C ARG A 137 3.63 -5.20 -4.68
N THR A 138 2.59 -4.39 -4.91
CA THR A 138 1.21 -4.86 -5.03
C THR A 138 1.03 -5.76 -6.26
N ALA A 139 1.53 -5.35 -7.42
CA ALA A 139 1.45 -6.14 -8.65
C ALA A 139 2.15 -7.50 -8.49
N ARG A 140 3.35 -7.51 -7.89
CA ARG A 140 4.09 -8.74 -7.62
C ARG A 140 3.31 -9.66 -6.70
N TYR A 141 2.78 -9.14 -5.59
CA TYR A 141 1.95 -9.94 -4.67
C TYR A 141 0.73 -10.55 -5.37
N ILE A 142 0.00 -9.75 -6.17
CA ILE A 142 -1.17 -10.23 -6.91
C ILE A 142 -0.79 -11.33 -7.92
N CYS A 143 0.31 -11.14 -8.66
CA CYS A 143 0.79 -12.15 -9.61
C CYS A 143 1.17 -13.46 -8.91
N ASP A 144 1.85 -13.37 -7.76
CA ASP A 144 2.31 -14.55 -7.02
C ASP A 144 1.19 -15.30 -6.28
N THR A 145 0.04 -14.67 -6.09
CA THR A 145 -1.08 -15.24 -5.29
C THR A 145 -2.39 -15.29 -6.07
N THR A 146 -3.03 -14.16 -6.28
CA THR A 146 -4.38 -14.05 -6.85
C THR A 146 -4.46 -14.56 -8.28
N VAL A 147 -3.48 -14.21 -9.11
CA VAL A 147 -3.41 -14.68 -10.52
C VAL A 147 -3.21 -16.18 -10.56
N ARG A 148 -2.30 -16.72 -9.74
CA ARG A 148 -2.08 -18.18 -9.67
C ARG A 148 -3.32 -18.95 -9.20
N ASP A 149 -4.14 -18.37 -8.33
CA ASP A 149 -5.42 -18.97 -7.94
C ASP A 149 -6.44 -18.90 -9.08
N PHE A 150 -6.46 -17.80 -9.84
CA PHE A 150 -7.31 -17.63 -11.02
C PHE A 150 -6.95 -18.64 -12.13
N GLU A 151 -5.67 -18.83 -12.42
CA GLU A 151 -5.15 -19.78 -13.43
C GLU A 151 -5.59 -21.23 -13.18
N LYS A 152 -5.87 -21.60 -11.94
CA LYS A 152 -6.36 -22.95 -11.62
C LYS A 152 -7.79 -23.22 -12.11
N LEU A 153 -8.57 -22.17 -12.33
CA LEU A 153 -10.00 -22.24 -12.66
C LEU A 153 -10.31 -21.62 -14.03
N HIS A 154 -9.49 -20.71 -14.52
CA HIS A 154 -9.74 -19.89 -15.69
C HIS A 154 -8.46 -19.63 -16.49
N GLU A 155 -8.60 -19.32 -17.78
CA GLU A 155 -7.51 -18.87 -18.63
C GLU A 155 -7.20 -17.38 -18.36
N VAL A 156 -5.92 -17.05 -18.18
CA VAL A 156 -5.45 -15.66 -18.13
C VAL A 156 -5.28 -15.14 -19.56
N ARG A 157 -6.00 -14.07 -19.91
CA ARG A 157 -6.10 -13.56 -21.28
C ARG A 157 -5.29 -12.27 -21.51
N ILE A 158 -4.32 -12.03 -20.66
CA ILE A 158 -3.37 -10.90 -20.80
C ILE A 158 -1.94 -11.43 -20.87
N ASP A 159 -1.17 -10.93 -21.84
CA ASP A 159 0.19 -11.44 -22.12
C ASP A 159 1.23 -10.93 -21.11
N HIS A 160 1.13 -9.68 -20.69
CA HIS A 160 2.06 -9.02 -19.78
C HIS A 160 1.40 -8.80 -18.42
N VAL A 161 1.20 -9.89 -17.68
CA VAL A 161 0.40 -9.90 -16.44
C VAL A 161 0.92 -8.89 -15.41
N TYR A 162 2.21 -8.95 -15.10
CA TYR A 162 2.82 -8.07 -14.10
C TYR A 162 2.74 -6.59 -14.53
N GLU A 163 3.13 -6.30 -15.77
CA GLU A 163 3.11 -4.94 -16.30
C GLU A 163 1.69 -4.38 -16.36
N THR A 164 0.72 -5.19 -16.74
CA THR A 164 -0.70 -4.81 -16.75
C THR A 164 -1.19 -4.46 -15.35
N PHE A 165 -0.90 -5.28 -14.34
CA PHE A 165 -1.24 -4.96 -12.96
C PHE A 165 -0.49 -3.73 -12.46
N TYR A 166 0.79 -3.59 -12.76
CA TYR A 166 1.58 -2.41 -12.37
C TYR A 166 0.96 -1.12 -12.93
N VAL A 167 0.65 -1.08 -14.23
CA VAL A 167 0.05 0.09 -14.90
C VAL A 167 -1.35 0.37 -14.36
N LEU A 168 -2.19 -0.66 -14.21
CA LEU A 168 -3.54 -0.55 -13.68
C LEU A 168 -3.53 0.03 -12.26
N ILE A 169 -2.72 -0.53 -11.36
CA ILE A 169 -2.63 -0.08 -9.97
C ILE A 169 -2.11 1.36 -9.90
N SER A 170 -1.04 1.68 -10.64
CA SER A 170 -0.47 3.03 -10.71
C SER A 170 -1.51 4.05 -11.17
N GLY A 171 -2.23 3.72 -12.25
CA GLY A 171 -3.30 4.55 -12.80
C GLY A 171 -4.45 4.74 -11.83
N LEU A 172 -4.91 3.66 -11.19
CA LEU A 172 -6.00 3.72 -10.21
C LEU A 172 -5.63 4.53 -8.96
N ILE A 173 -4.42 4.38 -8.43
CA ILE A 173 -3.94 5.19 -7.29
C ILE A 173 -4.01 6.68 -7.63
N LEU A 174 -3.48 7.08 -8.79
CA LEU A 174 -3.47 8.47 -9.22
C LEU A 174 -4.88 8.98 -9.53
N PHE A 175 -5.70 8.15 -10.19
CA PHE A 175 -7.06 8.51 -10.57
C PHE A 175 -7.98 8.70 -9.35
N ILE A 176 -7.99 7.76 -8.41
CA ILE A 176 -8.78 7.86 -7.17
C ILE A 176 -8.40 9.11 -6.37
N ARG A 177 -7.12 9.47 -6.34
CA ARG A 177 -6.66 10.65 -5.61
C ARG A 177 -7.11 11.97 -6.21
N THR A 178 -7.18 12.03 -7.54
CA THR A 178 -7.64 13.23 -8.26
C THR A 178 -9.16 13.26 -8.41
N HIS A 179 -9.83 12.11 -8.27
CA HIS A 179 -11.28 11.94 -8.38
C HIS A 179 -11.81 11.15 -7.17
N PRO A 180 -11.79 11.71 -5.95
CA PRO A 180 -12.16 10.98 -4.73
C PRO A 180 -13.60 10.48 -4.73
N ASP A 181 -14.48 11.15 -5.45
CA ASP A 181 -15.92 10.82 -5.54
C ASP A 181 -16.23 9.85 -6.69
N VAL A 182 -15.22 9.28 -7.36
CA VAL A 182 -15.45 8.31 -8.44
C VAL A 182 -16.28 7.13 -7.91
N PRO A 183 -17.36 6.74 -8.61
CA PRO A 183 -18.16 5.57 -8.23
C PRO A 183 -17.35 4.27 -8.27
N ASP A 184 -17.66 3.33 -7.37
CA ASP A 184 -16.94 2.07 -7.26
C ASP A 184 -17.12 1.19 -8.50
N ASP A 185 -18.31 1.25 -9.13
CA ASP A 185 -18.61 0.54 -10.37
C ASP A 185 -17.76 1.00 -11.55
N VAL A 186 -17.38 2.28 -11.61
CA VAL A 186 -16.45 2.79 -12.63
C VAL A 186 -15.06 2.18 -12.47
N LEU A 187 -14.55 2.13 -11.25
CA LEU A 187 -13.25 1.53 -10.97
C LEU A 187 -13.25 0.01 -11.24
N LYS A 188 -14.34 -0.65 -10.87
CA LYS A 188 -14.57 -2.07 -11.14
C LYS A 188 -14.61 -2.36 -12.65
N ASP A 189 -15.33 -1.56 -13.42
CA ASP A 189 -15.42 -1.71 -14.88
C ASP A 189 -14.06 -1.50 -15.54
N ILE A 190 -13.28 -0.49 -15.09
CA ILE A 190 -11.92 -0.25 -15.58
C ILE A 190 -11.03 -1.47 -15.30
N ALA A 191 -11.05 -1.99 -14.07
CA ALA A 191 -10.27 -3.14 -13.71
C ALA A 191 -10.69 -4.40 -14.49
N ALA A 192 -11.99 -4.68 -14.56
CA ALA A 192 -12.52 -5.85 -15.26
C ALA A 192 -12.18 -5.81 -16.76
N SER A 193 -12.34 -4.67 -17.40
CA SER A 193 -12.04 -4.49 -18.83
C SER A 193 -10.54 -4.59 -19.11
N THR A 194 -9.69 -3.98 -18.27
CA THR A 194 -8.23 -4.03 -18.44
C THR A 194 -7.69 -5.45 -18.27
N LEU A 195 -8.28 -6.22 -17.35
CA LEU A 195 -7.87 -7.59 -17.06
C LEU A 195 -8.58 -8.65 -17.93
N HIS A 196 -9.45 -8.24 -18.85
CA HIS A 196 -10.27 -9.13 -19.70
C HIS A 196 -11.12 -10.13 -18.89
N ILE A 197 -11.62 -9.69 -17.73
CA ILE A 197 -12.47 -10.47 -16.83
C ILE A 197 -13.90 -9.91 -16.71
N GLU A 198 -14.28 -8.98 -17.56
CA GLU A 198 -15.62 -8.39 -17.60
C GLU A 198 -16.72 -9.44 -17.76
N GLY A 199 -16.45 -10.54 -18.45
CA GLY A 199 -17.40 -11.65 -18.62
C GLY A 199 -17.84 -12.33 -17.32
N PHE A 200 -17.16 -12.06 -16.21
CA PHE A 200 -17.49 -12.57 -14.88
C PHE A 200 -18.26 -11.55 -14.03
N THR A 201 -18.56 -10.36 -14.57
CA THR A 201 -19.32 -9.33 -13.85
C THR A 201 -20.82 -9.42 -14.21
N ALA A 202 -21.68 -9.11 -13.23
CA ALA A 202 -23.15 -9.13 -13.40
C ALA A 202 -23.60 -8.23 -14.55
N LYS A 203 -22.99 -7.05 -14.68
CA LYS A 203 -23.24 -6.10 -15.77
C LYS A 203 -23.05 -6.70 -17.17
N TYR A 204 -22.12 -7.62 -17.33
CA TYR A 204 -21.85 -8.28 -18.62
C TYR A 204 -22.75 -9.50 -18.84
N ALA A 205 -23.15 -10.17 -17.76
CA ALA A 205 -24.10 -11.28 -17.83
C ALA A 205 -25.47 -10.81 -18.35
N GLU A 206 -25.93 -9.62 -17.95
CA GLU A 206 -27.18 -8.99 -18.41
C GLU A 206 -27.12 -8.56 -19.89
N ARG A 207 -25.93 -8.28 -20.45
CA ARG A 207 -25.74 -7.87 -21.85
C ARG A 207 -25.61 -9.03 -22.83
N ARG A 208 -25.51 -10.27 -22.35
CA ARG A 208 -25.45 -11.44 -23.22
C ARG A 208 -26.83 -11.71 -23.79
N PRO A 209 -27.06 -11.60 -25.13
CA PRO A 209 -28.30 -12.02 -25.71
C PRO A 209 -28.54 -13.51 -25.40
N ALA A 210 -29.71 -13.86 -24.94
CA ALA A 210 -30.13 -15.24 -24.77
C ALA A 210 -29.87 -16.00 -26.10
N ARG A 211 -29.01 -17.02 -26.01
CA ARG A 211 -28.75 -17.93 -27.14
C ARG A 211 -29.90 -18.89 -27.32
#